data_709be1b870a94e730c6adc66c87bd231
#
_entry.id   709be1b870a94e730c6adc66c87bd231
#
_cell.length_a   1.000
_cell.length_b   1.000
_cell.length_c   1.000
_cell.angle_alpha   90.00
_cell.angle_beta   90.00
_cell.angle_gamma   90.00
#
_symmetry.space_group_name_H-M   'P 1'
#
loop_
_entity.id
_entity.type
_entity.pdbx_description
1 polymer ?
#
loop_
_entity_poly.entity_id
_entity_poly.type
_entity_poly.pdbx_seq_one_letter_code
_entity_poly.pdbx_strand_id
1 'polypeptide(L)'
;MTAKAKPAPRISYDNFALPPGYEPWHLCLTKFGLGKGEEKLKWFKRLVTELWPEPLFMWDRWSDLFFGALCGAKETVESTIGAKIESDYPWWEQLTATGAAGTGKSSRAALWVLCNWLCAREHTTCMLTSTSVTALKQRIWSELVDWIQKCKQPLSDPTIGWLQIVPSDTIIRWSGEDTKSAIFGRAVDQGGSVDNAVGRIKGIHNRRVFVVTDEMTAMPEAIAKACRNLDSGTMEFQFIGLGNATDYSDQHGIYCEPVDGWNSVTVNDEFWLTKLGGCCVHLDGHKSPSLDNPAKYHFYIGRKKLEKDARFFGGENTPDYWRECRGFWAPSGLSTTVMDAFLLSQFNTSDKAMWKARWEMGAGFDVAFEGGDRRVLYPFKFGEFASGVKGIEFQAPVIVNIDMTQDKRFIHYGIAAAVEETCRNYKIDGKPHPILPHNLACDVTGEGAGPFGIMSGSWSRDIIPVEFGGAAEKTAVSADRPTTWHELYGNKVTEIWYSMRRFIEGGQVRGLTDADTIRELTSRDYVRKGNKTHVLPKSEMKKLKSRSPDLADAACIAAFVLRKKGIMPASVADNVVIDSSAWNAAAEKMNMEGNESDYEDSTSAFAI
;
A
#
# COMPACT_ATOMS: atom_id res chain seq x y z
N MET A 1 -5.88 -49.40 -24.49
CA MET A 1 -5.98 -49.55 -23.01
C MET A 1 -4.61 -49.21 -22.43
N THR A 2 -4.39 -47.98 -22.07
CA THR A 2 -3.16 -47.50 -21.41
C THR A 2 -3.28 -47.84 -19.91
N ALA A 3 -2.36 -48.67 -19.43
CA ALA A 3 -2.28 -49.05 -18.03
C ALA A 3 -2.13 -47.79 -17.16
N LYS A 4 -3.05 -47.56 -16.23
CA LYS A 4 -2.92 -46.53 -15.19
C LYS A 4 -1.65 -46.78 -14.40
N ALA A 5 -0.72 -45.84 -14.40
CA ALA A 5 0.48 -45.90 -13.57
C ALA A 5 0.07 -46.12 -12.10
N LYS A 6 0.72 -47.06 -11.44
CA LYS A 6 0.52 -47.28 -9.99
C LYS A 6 0.96 -46.02 -9.24
N PRO A 7 0.22 -45.58 -8.22
CA PRO A 7 0.66 -44.46 -7.40
C PRO A 7 2.03 -44.77 -6.78
N ALA A 8 2.91 -43.76 -6.75
CA ALA A 8 4.23 -43.89 -6.14
C ALA A 8 4.10 -44.42 -4.68
N PRO A 9 4.97 -45.31 -4.25
CA PRO A 9 4.92 -45.85 -2.90
C PRO A 9 5.07 -44.76 -1.87
N ARG A 10 4.20 -44.71 -0.84
CA ARG A 10 4.34 -43.81 0.31
C ARG A 10 5.67 -44.12 0.98
N ILE A 11 6.57 -43.14 1.05
CA ILE A 11 7.84 -43.26 1.77
C ILE A 11 7.54 -43.44 3.26
N SER A 12 7.93 -44.58 3.83
CA SER A 12 7.89 -44.80 5.29
C SER A 12 9.07 -44.05 5.92
N TYR A 13 8.79 -43.21 6.90
CA TYR A 13 9.77 -42.32 7.53
C TYR A 13 10.57 -42.97 8.67
N ASP A 14 10.22 -44.19 9.05
CA ASP A 14 10.83 -44.86 10.19
C ASP A 14 12.15 -45.57 9.86
N ASN A 15 12.46 -45.77 8.57
CA ASN A 15 13.73 -46.30 8.10
C ASN A 15 14.37 -45.35 7.10
N PHE A 16 15.54 -44.81 7.42
CA PHE A 16 16.31 -43.83 6.65
C PHE A 16 16.85 -44.33 5.29
N ALA A 17 16.46 -45.48 4.82
CA ALA A 17 16.83 -45.98 3.50
C ALA A 17 15.80 -45.48 2.45
N LEU A 18 16.24 -44.60 1.55
CA LEU A 18 15.43 -44.20 0.41
C LEU A 18 15.19 -45.40 -0.51
N PRO A 19 14.00 -45.58 -1.10
CA PRO A 19 13.74 -46.61 -2.09
C PRO A 19 14.68 -46.43 -3.31
N PRO A 20 14.98 -47.52 -4.06
CA PRO A 20 15.78 -47.43 -5.26
C PRO A 20 15.22 -46.41 -6.25
N GLY A 21 16.06 -45.52 -6.74
CA GLY A 21 15.69 -44.43 -7.65
C GLY A 21 15.29 -43.10 -6.98
N TYR A 22 15.26 -43.06 -5.62
CA TYR A 22 15.03 -41.81 -4.90
C TYR A 22 16.37 -41.19 -4.46
N GLU A 23 16.53 -39.91 -4.78
CA GLU A 23 17.68 -39.10 -4.40
C GLU A 23 17.43 -38.34 -3.06
N PRO A 24 18.49 -37.89 -2.35
CA PRO A 24 18.34 -37.17 -1.09
C PRO A 24 17.37 -35.97 -1.14
N TRP A 25 17.29 -35.29 -2.26
CA TRP A 25 16.40 -34.15 -2.43
C TRP A 25 14.92 -34.52 -2.40
N HIS A 26 14.53 -35.74 -2.76
CA HIS A 26 13.15 -36.22 -2.64
C HIS A 26 12.72 -36.29 -1.16
N LEU A 27 13.63 -36.77 -0.29
CA LEU A 27 13.37 -36.74 1.15
C LEU A 27 13.23 -35.33 1.67
N CYS A 28 14.12 -34.41 1.25
CA CYS A 28 14.05 -33.02 1.64
C CYS A 28 12.72 -32.37 1.19
N LEU A 29 12.28 -32.67 -0.05
CA LEU A 29 11.02 -32.20 -0.60
C LEU A 29 9.82 -32.69 0.22
N THR A 30 9.79 -33.97 0.56
CA THR A 30 8.70 -34.55 1.36
C THR A 30 8.67 -33.96 2.77
N LYS A 31 9.82 -33.87 3.44
CA LYS A 31 9.94 -33.28 4.78
C LYS A 31 9.58 -31.79 4.79
N PHE A 32 9.96 -31.05 3.76
CA PHE A 32 9.55 -29.67 3.57
C PHE A 32 8.03 -29.54 3.43
N GLY A 33 7.40 -30.38 2.61
CA GLY A 33 5.95 -30.36 2.40
C GLY A 33 5.13 -30.69 3.65
N LEU A 34 5.67 -31.51 4.56
CA LEU A 34 5.02 -31.91 5.82
C LEU A 34 5.42 -31.02 7.00
N GLY A 35 6.53 -30.30 6.90
CA GLY A 35 7.09 -29.50 7.99
C GLY A 35 6.27 -28.23 8.28
N LYS A 36 6.44 -27.71 9.50
CA LYS A 36 5.90 -26.41 9.93
C LYS A 36 6.97 -25.63 10.69
N GLY A 37 6.91 -24.32 10.66
CA GLY A 37 7.83 -23.44 11.39
C GLY A 37 9.30 -23.73 11.09
N GLU A 38 10.10 -23.86 12.13
CA GLU A 38 11.55 -24.11 12.06
C GLU A 38 11.89 -25.40 11.29
N GLU A 39 11.09 -26.45 11.47
CA GLU A 39 11.33 -27.72 10.77
C GLU A 39 11.09 -27.58 9.26
N LYS A 40 10.06 -26.82 8.85
CA LYS A 40 9.82 -26.50 7.42
C LYS A 40 10.99 -25.71 6.83
N LEU A 41 11.47 -24.69 7.54
CA LEU A 41 12.61 -23.86 7.10
C LEU A 41 13.90 -24.68 6.98
N LYS A 42 14.21 -25.53 7.94
CA LYS A 42 15.37 -26.43 7.94
C LYS A 42 15.38 -27.32 6.70
N TRP A 43 14.25 -27.97 6.41
CA TRP A 43 14.16 -28.85 5.24
C TRP A 43 14.10 -28.08 3.93
N PHE A 44 13.52 -26.89 3.91
CA PHE A 44 13.58 -25.99 2.76
C PHE A 44 15.03 -25.60 2.44
N LYS A 45 15.78 -25.16 3.43
CA LYS A 45 17.20 -24.81 3.27
C LYS A 45 18.00 -25.96 2.70
N ARG A 46 17.79 -27.16 3.21
CA ARG A 46 18.45 -28.36 2.70
C ARG A 46 18.01 -28.72 1.27
N LEU A 47 16.71 -28.64 0.97
CA LEU A 47 16.18 -28.84 -0.38
C LEU A 47 16.81 -27.90 -1.38
N VAL A 48 16.86 -26.61 -1.06
CA VAL A 48 17.48 -25.58 -1.92
C VAL A 48 18.96 -25.86 -2.15
N THR A 49 19.69 -26.31 -1.12
CA THR A 49 21.10 -26.69 -1.25
C THR A 49 21.31 -27.90 -2.17
N GLU A 50 20.40 -28.88 -2.15
CA GLU A 50 20.48 -30.07 -3.01
C GLU A 50 20.12 -29.76 -4.47
N LEU A 51 19.09 -28.93 -4.68
CA LEU A 51 18.61 -28.62 -6.04
C LEU A 51 19.39 -27.47 -6.70
N TRP A 52 19.81 -26.48 -5.92
CA TRP A 52 20.55 -25.30 -6.38
C TRP A 52 21.78 -25.02 -5.49
N PRO A 53 22.80 -25.91 -5.51
CA PRO A 53 24.00 -25.71 -4.71
C PRO A 53 24.71 -24.40 -5.08
N GLU A 54 25.49 -23.86 -4.15
CA GLU A 54 26.34 -22.70 -4.44
C GLU A 54 27.20 -22.93 -5.70
N PRO A 55 27.34 -21.95 -6.60
CA PRO A 55 26.90 -20.55 -6.48
C PRO A 55 25.51 -20.26 -7.06
N LEU A 56 24.67 -21.24 -7.37
CA LEU A 56 23.35 -21.02 -7.99
C LEU A 56 22.38 -20.34 -7.02
N PHE A 57 22.31 -20.79 -5.78
CA PHE A 57 21.63 -20.11 -4.70
C PHE A 57 22.59 -19.97 -3.51
N MET A 58 22.73 -18.75 -3.02
CA MET A 58 23.54 -18.46 -1.85
C MET A 58 22.64 -17.99 -0.71
N TRP A 59 22.56 -18.85 0.32
CA TRP A 59 21.77 -18.54 1.49
C TRP A 59 22.37 -17.37 2.25
N ASP A 60 21.55 -16.41 2.65
CA ASP A 60 21.94 -15.17 3.32
C ASP A 60 20.92 -14.78 4.39
N ARG A 61 21.17 -13.71 5.12
CA ARG A 61 20.32 -13.15 6.15
C ARG A 61 18.90 -12.80 5.63
N TRP A 62 18.79 -12.28 4.42
CA TRP A 62 17.50 -12.00 3.81
C TRP A 62 16.73 -13.27 3.46
N SER A 63 17.44 -14.37 3.19
CA SER A 63 16.81 -15.68 2.97
C SER A 63 16.27 -16.26 4.28
N ASP A 64 16.99 -16.12 5.40
CA ASP A 64 16.49 -16.50 6.72
C ASP A 64 15.23 -15.69 7.08
N LEU A 65 15.23 -14.38 6.81
CA LEU A 65 14.10 -13.51 7.07
C LEU A 65 12.88 -13.84 6.19
N PHE A 66 13.08 -13.87 4.87
CA PHE A 66 11.99 -14.05 3.90
C PHE A 66 11.36 -15.45 3.98
N PHE A 67 12.19 -16.50 3.94
CA PHE A 67 11.70 -17.88 4.01
C PHE A 67 11.32 -18.27 5.44
N GLY A 68 11.98 -17.72 6.44
CA GLY A 68 11.57 -17.87 7.84
C GLY A 68 10.16 -17.33 8.06
N ALA A 69 9.87 -16.15 7.53
CA ALA A 69 8.54 -15.56 7.58
C ALA A 69 7.50 -16.44 6.87
N LEU A 70 7.78 -16.96 5.67
CA LEU A 70 6.88 -17.86 4.93
C LEU A 70 6.68 -19.21 5.58
N CYS A 71 7.66 -19.72 6.30
CA CYS A 71 7.54 -20.97 7.04
C CYS A 71 6.80 -20.82 8.39
N GLY A 72 6.65 -19.59 8.90
CA GLY A 72 6.27 -19.34 10.29
C GLY A 72 7.37 -19.74 11.29
N ALA A 73 8.64 -19.66 10.87
CA ALA A 73 9.83 -19.99 11.67
C ALA A 73 10.15 -18.83 12.62
N LYS A 74 9.41 -18.75 13.70
CA LYS A 74 9.42 -17.63 14.64
C LYS A 74 10.81 -17.38 15.24
N GLU A 75 11.49 -18.41 15.72
CA GLU A 75 12.81 -18.29 16.36
C GLU A 75 13.86 -17.77 15.37
N THR A 76 13.83 -18.25 14.12
CA THR A 76 14.76 -17.78 13.08
C THR A 76 14.50 -16.32 12.73
N VAL A 77 13.22 -15.92 12.56
CA VAL A 77 12.88 -14.52 12.27
C VAL A 77 13.29 -13.62 13.44
N GLU A 78 12.92 -13.96 14.67
CA GLU A 78 13.29 -13.22 15.90
C GLU A 78 14.81 -13.07 16.03
N SER A 79 15.57 -14.14 15.79
CA SER A 79 17.03 -14.11 15.81
C SER A 79 17.60 -13.19 14.71
N THR A 80 16.96 -13.17 13.53
CA THR A 80 17.42 -12.36 12.41
C THR A 80 17.19 -10.87 12.63
N ILE A 81 16.04 -10.50 13.21
CA ILE A 81 15.68 -9.10 13.45
C ILE A 81 16.11 -8.58 14.82
N GLY A 82 16.51 -9.47 15.74
CA GLY A 82 16.90 -9.10 17.10
C GLY A 82 15.75 -8.68 18.03
N ALA A 83 14.49 -9.02 17.65
CA ALA A 83 13.29 -8.63 18.39
C ALA A 83 12.31 -9.81 18.54
N LYS A 84 11.43 -9.76 19.55
CA LYS A 84 10.40 -10.77 19.76
C LYS A 84 9.15 -10.49 18.92
N ILE A 85 8.51 -11.55 18.42
CA ILE A 85 7.26 -11.49 17.67
C ILE A 85 6.15 -11.99 18.58
N GLU A 86 5.21 -11.15 18.94
CA GLU A 86 4.02 -11.53 19.68
C GLU A 86 2.82 -11.57 18.71
N SER A 87 2.29 -12.75 18.47
CA SER A 87 1.13 -12.96 17.61
C SER A 87 0.35 -14.18 18.06
N ASP A 88 -0.98 -14.07 18.03
CA ASP A 88 -1.96 -15.12 18.29
C ASP A 88 -2.60 -15.68 17.01
N TYR A 89 -2.15 -15.23 15.82
CA TYR A 89 -2.66 -15.66 14.52
C TYR A 89 -1.54 -16.16 13.58
N PRO A 90 -1.89 -16.95 12.54
CA PRO A 90 -0.94 -17.51 11.59
C PRO A 90 -0.46 -16.45 10.57
N TRP A 91 0.35 -15.51 11.01
CA TRP A 91 0.85 -14.38 10.21
C TRP A 91 1.62 -14.81 8.94
N TRP A 92 2.10 -16.05 8.86
CA TRP A 92 2.78 -16.58 7.67
C TRP A 92 1.85 -16.92 6.50
N GLU A 93 0.53 -16.93 6.68
CA GLU A 93 -0.44 -17.15 5.61
C GLU A 93 -0.54 -15.95 4.66
N GLN A 94 -0.15 -14.77 5.12
CA GLN A 94 -0.06 -13.57 4.30
C GLN A 94 1.27 -12.86 4.55
N LEU A 95 2.15 -12.88 3.54
CA LEU A 95 3.39 -12.14 3.57
C LEU A 95 3.35 -11.02 2.53
N THR A 96 3.70 -9.81 2.93
CA THR A 96 4.09 -8.74 2.02
C THR A 96 5.59 -8.50 2.11
N ALA A 97 6.23 -8.26 0.97
CA ALA A 97 7.65 -7.94 0.95
C ALA A 97 7.86 -6.58 0.27
N THR A 98 8.28 -5.61 1.06
CA THR A 98 8.79 -4.33 0.57
C THR A 98 10.32 -4.36 0.52
N GLY A 99 10.93 -3.55 -0.31
CA GLY A 99 12.38 -3.49 -0.38
C GLY A 99 12.89 -2.80 -1.62
N ALA A 100 14.16 -2.42 -1.57
CA ALA A 100 14.87 -1.79 -2.67
C ALA A 100 14.84 -2.61 -3.97
N ALA A 101 15.09 -1.95 -5.09
CA ALA A 101 15.32 -2.65 -6.35
C ALA A 101 16.59 -3.52 -6.26
N GLY A 102 16.55 -4.74 -6.80
CA GLY A 102 17.70 -5.65 -6.76
C GLY A 102 17.93 -6.35 -5.41
N THR A 103 16.87 -6.52 -4.60
CA THR A 103 16.92 -7.30 -3.35
C THR A 103 16.48 -8.76 -3.52
N GLY A 104 16.07 -9.17 -4.72
CA GLY A 104 15.71 -10.56 -5.04
C GLY A 104 14.34 -11.01 -4.53
N LYS A 105 13.40 -10.09 -4.28
CA LYS A 105 12.02 -10.40 -3.83
C LYS A 105 11.32 -11.41 -4.75
N SER A 106 11.22 -11.09 -6.05
CA SER A 106 10.52 -11.91 -7.04
C SER A 106 11.18 -13.27 -7.23
N SER A 107 12.53 -13.32 -7.22
CA SER A 107 13.31 -14.55 -7.34
C SER A 107 13.05 -15.52 -6.17
N ARG A 108 13.04 -14.99 -4.92
CA ARG A 108 12.72 -15.80 -3.73
C ARG A 108 11.27 -16.28 -3.74
N ALA A 109 10.32 -15.45 -4.12
CA ALA A 109 8.91 -15.84 -4.21
C ALA A 109 8.69 -16.93 -5.27
N ALA A 110 9.35 -16.82 -6.43
CA ALA A 110 9.31 -17.82 -7.48
C ALA A 110 9.88 -19.17 -7.02
N LEU A 111 11.04 -19.17 -6.35
CA LEU A 111 11.65 -20.36 -5.78
C LEU A 111 10.74 -21.03 -4.73
N TRP A 112 10.14 -20.22 -3.84
CA TRP A 112 9.19 -20.70 -2.84
C TRP A 112 7.99 -21.41 -3.45
N VAL A 113 7.37 -20.78 -4.44
CA VAL A 113 6.21 -21.33 -5.17
C VAL A 113 6.58 -22.64 -5.86
N LEU A 114 7.74 -22.68 -6.55
CA LEU A 114 8.22 -23.88 -7.23
C LEU A 114 8.36 -25.06 -6.25
N CYS A 115 9.03 -24.86 -5.13
CA CYS A 115 9.24 -25.91 -4.14
C CYS A 115 7.91 -26.38 -3.47
N ASN A 116 6.98 -25.44 -3.18
CA ASN A 116 5.67 -25.80 -2.65
C ASN A 116 4.81 -26.57 -3.66
N TRP A 117 4.92 -26.26 -4.94
CA TRP A 117 4.22 -27.02 -5.98
C TRP A 117 4.84 -28.41 -6.14
N LEU A 118 6.17 -28.52 -6.21
CA LEU A 118 6.86 -29.80 -6.37
C LEU A 118 6.56 -30.80 -5.26
N CYS A 119 6.43 -30.35 -3.99
CA CYS A 119 6.25 -31.26 -2.86
C CYS A 119 4.86 -31.92 -2.77
N ALA A 120 3.85 -31.34 -3.44
CA ALA A 120 2.49 -31.88 -3.44
C ALA A 120 1.74 -31.47 -4.73
N ARG A 121 2.37 -31.68 -5.87
CA ARG A 121 1.92 -31.20 -7.17
C ARG A 121 0.49 -31.55 -7.54
N GLU A 122 0.01 -32.76 -7.20
CA GLU A 122 -1.37 -33.20 -7.50
C GLU A 122 -2.45 -32.42 -6.74
N HIS A 123 -2.06 -31.71 -5.69
CA HIS A 123 -2.97 -31.00 -4.77
C HIS A 123 -2.65 -29.53 -4.63
N THR A 124 -1.71 -29.00 -5.41
CA THR A 124 -1.22 -27.65 -5.29
C THR A 124 -1.48 -26.85 -6.56
N THR A 125 -2.09 -25.70 -6.39
CA THR A 125 -2.24 -24.69 -7.43
C THR A 125 -1.47 -23.44 -7.02
N CYS A 126 -0.65 -22.93 -7.94
CA CYS A 126 0.08 -21.69 -7.71
C CYS A 126 -0.29 -20.68 -8.79
N MET A 127 -0.70 -19.50 -8.35
CA MET A 127 -1.01 -18.39 -9.26
C MET A 127 0.01 -17.27 -9.08
N LEU A 128 0.65 -16.88 -10.19
CA LEU A 128 1.49 -15.69 -10.27
C LEU A 128 0.70 -14.60 -10.98
N THR A 129 0.59 -13.42 -10.42
CA THR A 129 -0.13 -12.31 -11.04
C THR A 129 0.71 -11.04 -11.06
N SER A 130 0.52 -10.22 -12.08
CA SER A 130 1.13 -8.91 -12.28
C SER A 130 0.18 -8.01 -13.07
N THR A 131 0.53 -6.75 -13.22
CA THR A 131 -0.30 -5.72 -13.88
C THR A 131 -0.54 -5.98 -15.36
N SER A 132 0.42 -6.61 -16.06
CA SER A 132 0.30 -6.97 -17.48
C SER A 132 0.97 -8.29 -17.78
N VAL A 133 0.62 -8.92 -18.92
CA VAL A 133 1.27 -10.15 -19.40
C VAL A 133 2.76 -9.93 -19.63
N THR A 134 3.14 -8.77 -20.16
CA THR A 134 4.54 -8.43 -20.40
C THR A 134 5.32 -8.32 -19.09
N ALA A 135 4.78 -7.58 -18.12
CA ALA A 135 5.40 -7.45 -16.79
C ALA A 135 5.52 -8.82 -16.10
N LEU A 136 4.47 -9.64 -16.13
CA LEU A 136 4.49 -10.99 -15.60
C LEU A 136 5.61 -11.83 -16.21
N LYS A 137 5.71 -11.87 -17.56
CA LYS A 137 6.69 -12.68 -18.29
C LYS A 137 8.12 -12.20 -18.08
N GLN A 138 8.34 -10.89 -18.00
CA GLN A 138 9.68 -10.32 -17.87
C GLN A 138 10.24 -10.36 -16.44
N ARG A 139 9.39 -10.57 -15.43
CA ARG A 139 9.75 -10.53 -14.01
C ARG A 139 9.58 -11.91 -13.35
N ILE A 140 8.56 -12.08 -12.54
CA ILE A 140 8.41 -13.27 -11.70
C ILE A 140 8.34 -14.58 -12.50
N TRP A 141 7.74 -14.56 -13.71
CA TRP A 141 7.71 -15.74 -14.56
C TRP A 141 9.08 -16.12 -15.09
N SER A 142 9.89 -15.14 -15.51
CA SER A 142 11.27 -15.40 -15.95
C SER A 142 12.13 -15.96 -14.82
N GLU A 143 11.96 -15.47 -13.59
CA GLU A 143 12.63 -16.00 -12.40
C GLU A 143 12.26 -17.47 -12.14
N LEU A 144 10.98 -17.80 -12.26
CA LEU A 144 10.50 -19.16 -12.09
C LEU A 144 11.08 -20.13 -13.12
N VAL A 145 11.10 -19.73 -14.40
CA VAL A 145 11.69 -20.52 -15.49
C VAL A 145 13.21 -20.67 -15.30
N ASP A 146 13.88 -19.62 -14.86
CA ASP A 146 15.31 -19.62 -14.58
C ASP A 146 15.67 -20.61 -13.46
N TRP A 147 14.87 -20.66 -12.36
CA TRP A 147 15.06 -21.65 -11.30
C TRP A 147 14.89 -23.09 -11.82
N ILE A 148 13.92 -23.35 -12.70
CA ILE A 148 13.72 -24.68 -13.29
C ILE A 148 14.92 -25.07 -14.16
N GLN A 149 15.41 -24.14 -15.00
CA GLN A 149 16.53 -24.38 -15.90
C GLN A 149 17.88 -24.55 -15.18
N LYS A 150 18.07 -23.86 -14.06
CA LYS A 150 19.29 -23.93 -13.25
C LYS A 150 19.30 -25.10 -12.27
N CYS A 151 18.19 -25.82 -12.10
CA CYS A 151 18.12 -26.97 -11.20
C CYS A 151 19.15 -28.03 -11.58
N LYS A 152 19.93 -28.49 -10.62
CA LYS A 152 20.97 -29.51 -10.84
C LYS A 152 20.43 -30.93 -10.95
N GLN A 153 19.23 -31.14 -10.44
CA GLN A 153 18.56 -32.42 -10.52
C GLN A 153 17.54 -32.40 -11.66
N PRO A 154 17.37 -33.52 -12.39
CA PRO A 154 16.34 -33.60 -13.40
C PRO A 154 14.97 -33.49 -12.73
N LEU A 155 14.21 -32.44 -13.05
CA LEU A 155 12.81 -32.32 -12.65
C LEU A 155 11.93 -33.17 -13.57
N SER A 156 12.36 -34.42 -13.79
CA SER A 156 11.66 -35.44 -14.54
C SER A 156 11.70 -36.75 -13.74
N ASP A 157 10.58 -37.45 -13.71
CA ASP A 157 10.47 -38.75 -13.09
C ASP A 157 10.00 -39.74 -14.17
N PRO A 158 10.75 -40.84 -14.43
CA PRO A 158 10.38 -41.82 -15.43
C PRO A 158 9.01 -42.45 -15.24
N THR A 159 8.50 -42.45 -14.00
CA THR A 159 7.21 -43.06 -13.66
C THR A 159 6.05 -42.07 -13.66
N ILE A 160 6.33 -40.77 -13.51
CA ILE A 160 5.32 -39.72 -13.33
C ILE A 160 5.28 -38.77 -14.54
N GLY A 161 6.34 -38.74 -15.34
CA GLY A 161 6.51 -37.85 -16.47
C GLY A 161 7.52 -36.73 -16.21
N TRP A 162 7.49 -35.71 -17.02
CA TRP A 162 8.43 -34.58 -16.96
C TRP A 162 7.68 -33.27 -16.77
N LEU A 163 8.37 -32.31 -16.19
CA LEU A 163 7.88 -30.95 -16.03
C LEU A 163 7.78 -30.28 -17.42
N GLN A 164 6.59 -29.78 -17.75
CA GLN A 164 6.28 -29.12 -19.00
C GLN A 164 6.08 -27.63 -18.78
N ILE A 165 6.87 -26.81 -19.46
CA ILE A 165 6.68 -25.37 -19.54
C ILE A 165 5.92 -25.05 -20.81
N VAL A 166 4.76 -24.38 -20.71
CA VAL A 166 3.95 -23.91 -21.84
C VAL A 166 4.03 -22.37 -21.89
N PRO A 167 4.99 -21.79 -22.63
CA PRO A 167 5.26 -20.35 -22.57
C PRO A 167 4.14 -19.48 -23.15
N SER A 168 3.35 -20.00 -24.12
CA SER A 168 2.20 -19.29 -24.70
C SER A 168 1.15 -18.99 -23.63
N ASP A 169 0.89 -19.97 -22.77
CA ASP A 169 -0.20 -19.93 -21.78
C ASP A 169 0.28 -19.54 -20.39
N THR A 170 1.61 -19.34 -20.23
CA THR A 170 2.23 -19.12 -18.91
C THR A 170 1.80 -20.20 -17.90
N ILE A 171 1.96 -21.48 -18.25
CA ILE A 171 1.63 -22.63 -17.43
C ILE A 171 2.84 -23.53 -17.27
N ILE A 172 3.08 -23.99 -16.05
CA ILE A 172 4.02 -25.07 -15.72
C ILE A 172 3.21 -26.19 -15.09
N ARG A 173 3.32 -27.38 -15.67
CA ARG A 173 2.59 -28.59 -15.23
C ARG A 173 3.43 -29.83 -15.45
N TRP A 174 3.02 -30.95 -14.89
CA TRP A 174 3.54 -32.25 -15.30
C TRP A 174 2.85 -32.74 -16.57
N SER A 175 3.59 -33.46 -17.39
CA SER A 175 3.05 -34.06 -18.61
C SER A 175 1.94 -35.06 -18.25
N GLY A 176 0.76 -34.89 -18.87
CA GLY A 176 -0.40 -35.76 -18.63
C GLY A 176 -1.27 -35.42 -17.43
N GLU A 177 -0.94 -34.39 -16.63
CA GLU A 177 -1.76 -33.92 -15.52
C GLU A 177 -2.74 -32.80 -15.91
N ASP A 178 -3.82 -32.68 -15.13
CA ASP A 178 -4.81 -31.62 -15.27
C ASP A 178 -4.21 -30.25 -14.95
N THR A 179 -4.66 -29.22 -15.68
CA THR A 179 -4.28 -27.82 -15.46
C THR A 179 -4.69 -27.26 -14.11
N LYS A 180 -5.55 -27.94 -13.35
CA LYS A 180 -5.91 -27.54 -12.00
C LYS A 180 -4.75 -27.57 -11.01
N SER A 181 -3.81 -28.50 -11.20
CA SER A 181 -2.65 -28.68 -10.32
C SER A 181 -1.39 -28.20 -11.03
N ALA A 182 -1.30 -26.89 -11.25
CA ALA A 182 -0.25 -26.25 -12.04
C ALA A 182 0.22 -24.95 -11.39
N ILE A 183 1.37 -24.46 -11.85
CA ILE A 183 1.77 -23.06 -11.65
C ILE A 183 1.34 -22.29 -12.90
N PHE A 184 0.57 -21.25 -12.76
CA PHE A 184 0.14 -20.44 -13.90
C PHE A 184 0.22 -18.94 -13.65
N GLY A 185 0.47 -18.19 -14.69
CA GLY A 185 0.49 -16.75 -14.71
C GLY A 185 -0.86 -16.16 -15.14
N ARG A 186 -1.31 -15.14 -14.46
CA ARG A 186 -2.50 -14.35 -14.83
C ARG A 186 -2.16 -12.87 -14.73
N ALA A 187 -2.30 -12.16 -15.82
CA ALA A 187 -2.15 -10.71 -15.82
C ALA A 187 -3.49 -10.03 -15.60
N VAL A 188 -3.42 -8.90 -14.88
CA VAL A 188 -4.54 -7.98 -14.71
C VAL A 188 -4.37 -6.90 -15.77
N ASP A 189 -5.06 -7.03 -16.89
CA ASP A 189 -5.02 -6.01 -17.93
C ASP A 189 -5.70 -4.73 -17.41
N GLN A 190 -4.95 -3.65 -17.34
CA GLN A 190 -5.48 -2.34 -16.90
C GLN A 190 -6.52 -1.76 -17.87
N GLY A 191 -6.66 -2.32 -19.07
CA GLY A 191 -7.66 -1.94 -20.07
C GLY A 191 -8.89 -2.84 -20.13
N GLY A 192 -8.90 -3.98 -19.41
CA GLY A 192 -10.05 -4.89 -19.32
C GLY A 192 -10.97 -4.54 -18.15
N SER A 193 -12.23 -5.02 -18.20
CA SER A 193 -13.12 -4.89 -17.04
C SER A 193 -12.54 -5.66 -15.85
N VAL A 194 -12.41 -4.98 -14.70
CA VAL A 194 -11.96 -5.58 -13.44
C VAL A 194 -12.80 -6.79 -13.05
N ASP A 195 -14.10 -6.78 -13.39
CA ASP A 195 -15.03 -7.87 -13.13
C ASP A 195 -14.65 -9.15 -13.89
N ASN A 196 -14.17 -9.02 -15.13
CA ASN A 196 -13.69 -10.16 -15.91
C ASN A 196 -12.42 -10.77 -15.30
N ALA A 197 -11.50 -9.94 -14.81
CA ALA A 197 -10.30 -10.39 -14.15
C ALA A 197 -10.62 -11.09 -12.82
N VAL A 198 -11.51 -10.53 -12.00
CA VAL A 198 -12.03 -11.14 -10.77
C VAL A 198 -12.71 -12.48 -11.06
N GLY A 199 -13.54 -12.57 -12.13
CA GLY A 199 -14.20 -13.81 -12.54
C GLY A 199 -13.22 -14.94 -12.87
N ARG A 200 -12.08 -14.61 -13.49
CA ARG A 200 -11.03 -15.59 -13.82
C ARG A 200 -10.27 -16.11 -12.60
N ILE A 201 -10.20 -15.33 -11.53
CA ILE A 201 -9.54 -15.70 -10.27
C ILE A 201 -10.46 -16.58 -9.43
N LYS A 202 -11.75 -16.24 -9.31
CA LYS A 202 -12.73 -16.94 -8.45
C LYS A 202 -12.93 -18.44 -8.74
N GLY A 203 -12.48 -18.94 -9.88
CA GLY A 203 -12.60 -20.36 -10.25
C GLY A 203 -11.46 -21.26 -9.81
N ILE A 204 -10.51 -20.74 -9.05
CA ILE A 204 -9.32 -21.48 -8.62
C ILE A 204 -9.63 -22.19 -7.29
N HIS A 205 -9.66 -23.51 -7.32
CA HIS A 205 -9.89 -24.34 -6.13
C HIS A 205 -8.93 -25.53 -6.12
N ASN A 206 -8.19 -25.69 -5.06
CA ASN A 206 -7.38 -26.89 -4.78
C ASN A 206 -7.17 -27.02 -3.26
N ARG A 207 -6.60 -28.14 -2.81
CA ARG A 207 -6.29 -28.34 -1.38
C ARG A 207 -5.22 -27.35 -0.88
N ARG A 208 -4.24 -27.03 -1.75
CA ARG A 208 -3.16 -26.08 -1.46
C ARG A 208 -3.14 -25.01 -2.54
N VAL A 209 -3.23 -23.77 -2.13
CA VAL A 209 -3.25 -22.61 -3.04
C VAL A 209 -2.22 -21.59 -2.60
N PHE A 210 -1.31 -21.25 -3.52
CA PHE A 210 -0.28 -20.23 -3.33
C PHE A 210 -0.49 -19.12 -4.34
N VAL A 211 -0.58 -17.90 -3.89
CA VAL A 211 -0.80 -16.71 -4.74
C VAL A 211 0.36 -15.75 -4.55
N VAL A 212 0.96 -15.33 -5.65
CA VAL A 212 1.97 -14.26 -5.65
C VAL A 212 1.50 -13.12 -6.53
N THR A 213 1.44 -11.93 -5.95
CA THR A 213 1.18 -10.68 -6.66
C THR A 213 2.49 -9.91 -6.79
N ASP A 214 3.01 -9.80 -8.01
CA ASP A 214 4.16 -8.94 -8.31
C ASP A 214 3.66 -7.54 -8.73
N GLU A 215 4.39 -6.49 -8.34
CA GLU A 215 3.97 -5.09 -8.52
C GLU A 215 2.64 -4.74 -7.82
N MET A 216 2.50 -5.16 -6.59
CA MET A 216 1.26 -4.96 -5.83
C MET A 216 0.87 -3.48 -5.68
N THR A 217 1.80 -2.54 -5.81
CA THR A 217 1.56 -1.09 -5.84
C THR A 217 0.58 -0.66 -6.92
N ALA A 218 0.62 -1.30 -8.08
CA ALA A 218 -0.27 -0.99 -9.21
C ALA A 218 -1.46 -1.96 -9.34
N MET A 219 -1.66 -2.86 -8.37
CA MET A 219 -2.74 -3.85 -8.39
C MET A 219 -4.08 -3.21 -8.02
N PRO A 220 -5.16 -3.43 -8.81
CA PRO A 220 -6.51 -3.02 -8.41
C PRO A 220 -6.98 -3.72 -7.13
N GLU A 221 -7.66 -2.98 -6.25
CA GLU A 221 -8.17 -3.49 -4.98
C GLU A 221 -9.05 -4.74 -5.13
N ALA A 222 -9.95 -4.74 -6.12
CA ALA A 222 -10.84 -5.87 -6.38
C ALA A 222 -10.08 -7.17 -6.71
N ILE A 223 -8.92 -7.06 -7.36
CA ILE A 223 -8.05 -8.19 -7.68
C ILE A 223 -7.33 -8.68 -6.42
N ALA A 224 -6.76 -7.78 -5.62
CA ALA A 224 -6.12 -8.15 -4.37
C ALA A 224 -7.10 -8.86 -3.43
N LYS A 225 -8.33 -8.35 -3.31
CA LYS A 225 -9.43 -9.01 -2.57
C LYS A 225 -9.82 -10.37 -3.15
N ALA A 226 -9.90 -10.50 -4.48
CA ALA A 226 -10.21 -11.77 -5.13
C ALA A 226 -9.11 -12.82 -4.90
N CYS A 227 -7.84 -12.42 -4.95
CA CYS A 227 -6.71 -13.29 -4.66
C CYS A 227 -6.75 -13.80 -3.20
N ARG A 228 -7.03 -12.92 -2.24
CA ARG A 228 -7.13 -13.29 -0.82
C ARG A 228 -8.30 -14.24 -0.56
N ASN A 229 -9.42 -14.08 -1.25
CA ASN A 229 -10.61 -14.93 -1.05
C ASN A 229 -10.44 -16.36 -1.60
N LEU A 230 -9.29 -16.71 -2.18
CA LEU A 230 -8.97 -18.08 -2.61
C LEU A 230 -8.63 -19.01 -1.43
N ASP A 231 -8.53 -18.50 -0.22
CA ASP A 231 -8.39 -19.28 1.02
C ASP A 231 -9.60 -20.16 1.32
N SER A 232 -10.77 -19.79 0.80
CA SER A 232 -12.02 -20.47 1.06
C SER A 232 -12.02 -21.91 0.53
N GLY A 233 -12.09 -22.88 1.46
CA GLY A 233 -12.10 -24.30 1.13
C GLY A 233 -10.72 -24.92 0.85
N THR A 234 -9.63 -24.23 1.14
CA THR A 234 -8.27 -24.76 1.08
C THR A 234 -7.83 -25.35 2.42
N MET A 235 -6.88 -26.29 2.38
CA MET A 235 -6.21 -26.82 3.58
C MET A 235 -4.93 -26.04 3.92
N GLU A 236 -4.30 -25.45 2.92
CA GLU A 236 -3.12 -24.60 3.03
C GLU A 236 -3.26 -23.46 2.01
N PHE A 237 -3.28 -22.24 2.51
CA PHE A 237 -3.32 -21.04 1.70
C PHE A 237 -2.14 -20.13 2.03
N GLN A 238 -1.57 -19.51 1.03
CA GLN A 238 -0.57 -18.49 1.25
C GLN A 238 -0.67 -17.38 0.18
N PHE A 239 -0.76 -16.15 0.64
CA PHE A 239 -0.73 -14.95 -0.19
C PHE A 239 0.61 -14.23 -0.01
N ILE A 240 1.28 -13.92 -1.12
CA ILE A 240 2.57 -13.22 -1.13
C ILE A 240 2.42 -11.96 -2.01
N GLY A 241 2.52 -10.79 -1.40
CA GLY A 241 2.48 -9.50 -2.08
C GLY A 241 3.88 -8.90 -2.22
N LEU A 242 4.32 -8.60 -3.43
CA LEU A 242 5.62 -7.99 -3.70
C LEU A 242 5.44 -6.59 -4.25
N GLY A 243 6.19 -5.63 -3.71
CA GLY A 243 6.13 -4.24 -4.18
C GLY A 243 7.31 -3.40 -3.71
N ASN A 244 7.33 -2.16 -4.18
CA ASN A 244 8.19 -1.11 -3.66
C ASN A 244 7.35 -0.15 -2.83
N ALA A 245 7.94 0.50 -1.85
CA ALA A 245 7.29 1.45 -0.95
C ALA A 245 6.99 2.78 -1.68
N THR A 246 5.88 2.83 -2.43
CA THR A 246 5.53 3.99 -3.26
C THR A 246 4.57 4.92 -2.56
N ASP A 247 3.40 4.40 -2.17
CA ASP A 247 2.36 5.20 -1.53
C ASP A 247 1.71 4.36 -0.41
N TYR A 248 1.48 4.96 0.75
CA TYR A 248 0.78 4.30 1.86
C TYR A 248 -0.64 3.87 1.50
N SER A 249 -1.25 4.51 0.50
CA SER A 249 -2.62 4.30 0.07
C SER A 249 -2.79 3.32 -1.09
N ASP A 250 -1.70 2.88 -1.74
CA ASP A 250 -1.77 1.85 -2.75
C ASP A 250 -1.99 0.46 -2.13
N GLN A 251 -2.25 -0.56 -2.95
CA GLN A 251 -2.53 -1.89 -2.41
C GLN A 251 -1.34 -2.48 -1.65
N HIS A 252 -0.11 -2.17 -2.05
CA HIS A 252 1.07 -2.62 -1.33
C HIS A 252 1.17 -1.96 0.05
N GLY A 253 0.99 -0.63 0.12
CA GLY A 253 0.97 0.12 1.37
C GLY A 253 -0.11 -0.39 2.34
N ILE A 254 -1.33 -0.61 1.85
CA ILE A 254 -2.44 -1.13 2.67
C ILE A 254 -2.12 -2.52 3.27
N TYR A 255 -1.52 -3.41 2.48
CA TYR A 255 -1.17 -4.76 2.95
C TYR A 255 0.10 -4.78 3.82
N CYS A 256 0.94 -3.76 3.75
CA CYS A 256 2.10 -3.57 4.61
C CYS A 256 1.79 -2.79 5.89
N GLU A 257 0.59 -2.16 6.02
CA GLU A 257 0.26 -1.32 7.17
C GLU A 257 0.47 -2.08 8.49
N PRO A 258 1.33 -1.58 9.41
CA PRO A 258 1.56 -2.23 10.71
C PRO A 258 0.29 -2.29 11.56
N VAL A 259 0.17 -3.31 12.41
CA VAL A 259 -0.97 -3.46 13.35
C VAL A 259 -1.20 -2.18 14.14
N ASP A 260 -0.13 -1.57 14.66
CA ASP A 260 -0.16 -0.36 15.48
C ASP A 260 -0.04 0.93 14.66
N GLY A 261 -0.22 0.85 13.32
CA GLY A 261 -0.10 1.97 12.40
C GLY A 261 1.33 2.32 12.03
N TRP A 262 1.49 3.20 11.04
CA TRP A 262 2.79 3.52 10.42
C TRP A 262 3.78 4.20 11.36
N ASN A 263 3.34 4.78 12.48
CA ASN A 263 4.23 5.39 13.49
C ASN A 263 4.93 4.35 14.37
N SER A 264 4.51 3.09 14.33
CA SER A 264 5.11 2.01 15.13
C SER A 264 6.34 1.39 14.48
N VAL A 265 6.63 1.71 13.23
CA VAL A 265 7.76 1.16 12.48
C VAL A 265 8.60 2.25 11.84
N THR A 266 9.88 1.95 11.69
CA THR A 266 10.88 2.81 11.07
C THR A 266 11.57 2.09 9.90
N VAL A 267 12.39 2.78 9.15
CA VAL A 267 13.23 2.18 8.10
C VAL A 267 14.20 1.11 8.63
N ASN A 268 14.48 1.10 9.92
CA ASN A 268 15.36 0.12 10.54
C ASN A 268 14.66 -1.21 10.85
N ASP A 269 13.34 -1.21 10.87
CA ASP A 269 12.55 -2.42 11.12
C ASP A 269 12.49 -3.27 9.85
N GLU A 270 12.83 -4.54 9.95
CA GLU A 270 12.89 -5.47 8.83
C GLU A 270 11.73 -6.47 8.81
N PHE A 271 10.94 -6.50 9.89
CA PHE A 271 9.77 -7.35 10.02
C PHE A 271 8.75 -6.70 10.94
N TRP A 272 7.48 -6.75 10.57
CA TRP A 272 6.36 -6.38 11.44
C TRP A 272 5.08 -7.13 11.07
N LEU A 273 4.17 -7.24 12.04
CA LEU A 273 2.84 -7.77 11.83
C LEU A 273 1.95 -6.72 11.17
N THR A 274 1.10 -7.14 10.24
CA THR A 274 0.25 -6.22 9.48
C THR A 274 -1.19 -6.22 9.97
N LYS A 275 -1.87 -5.09 9.85
CA LYS A 275 -3.26 -4.85 10.24
C LYS A 275 -4.24 -5.83 9.57
N LEU A 276 -3.90 -6.36 8.40
CA LEU A 276 -4.70 -7.34 7.69
C LEU A 276 -4.44 -8.80 8.09
N GLY A 277 -3.75 -9.04 9.20
CA GLY A 277 -3.54 -10.38 9.75
C GLY A 277 -2.42 -11.16 9.08
N GLY A 278 -1.40 -10.48 8.57
CA GLY A 278 -0.20 -11.08 7.98
C GLY A 278 1.08 -10.50 8.56
N CYS A 279 2.16 -10.59 7.79
CA CYS A 279 3.43 -9.95 8.12
C CYS A 279 4.00 -9.18 6.93
N CYS A 280 4.84 -8.22 7.22
CA CYS A 280 5.66 -7.52 6.25
C CYS A 280 7.14 -7.80 6.48
N VAL A 281 7.86 -8.12 5.40
CA VAL A 281 9.32 -8.24 5.37
C VAL A 281 9.88 -7.06 4.60
N HIS A 282 10.78 -6.33 5.22
CA HIS A 282 11.45 -5.18 4.64
C HIS A 282 12.91 -5.51 4.31
N LEU A 283 13.27 -5.39 3.04
CA LEU A 283 14.62 -5.64 2.53
C LEU A 283 15.29 -4.31 2.17
N ASP A 284 15.87 -3.67 3.20
CA ASP A 284 16.58 -2.38 3.04
C ASP A 284 17.88 -2.54 2.27
N GLY A 285 18.05 -1.79 1.18
CA GLY A 285 19.29 -1.81 0.40
C GLY A 285 20.54 -1.44 1.21
N HIS A 286 20.41 -0.64 2.28
CA HIS A 286 21.52 -0.33 3.21
C HIS A 286 21.91 -1.51 4.11
N LYS A 287 21.09 -2.55 4.17
CA LYS A 287 21.37 -3.82 4.87
C LYS A 287 21.61 -4.98 3.91
N SER A 288 21.95 -4.66 2.65
CA SER A 288 22.19 -5.67 1.62
C SER A 288 23.38 -6.57 1.97
N PRO A 289 23.26 -7.90 1.86
CA PRO A 289 24.39 -8.82 2.01
C PRO A 289 25.59 -8.50 1.12
N SER A 290 25.36 -7.82 -0.01
CA SER A 290 26.42 -7.34 -0.91
C SER A 290 27.30 -6.26 -0.29
N LEU A 291 26.86 -5.56 0.74
CA LEU A 291 27.67 -4.56 1.44
C LEU A 291 28.73 -5.23 2.32
N ASP A 292 28.39 -6.37 2.91
CA ASP A 292 29.29 -7.15 3.78
C ASP A 292 30.25 -8.02 2.97
N ASN A 293 29.74 -8.68 1.92
CA ASN A 293 30.54 -9.54 1.05
C ASN A 293 30.17 -9.36 -0.42
N PRO A 294 30.69 -8.30 -1.09
CA PRO A 294 30.33 -7.99 -2.48
C PRO A 294 30.81 -9.05 -3.48
N ALA A 295 31.83 -9.82 -3.18
CA ALA A 295 32.30 -10.89 -4.05
C ALA A 295 31.33 -12.08 -4.07
N LYS A 296 30.76 -12.43 -2.92
CA LYS A 296 29.79 -13.51 -2.78
C LYS A 296 28.39 -13.08 -3.25
N TYR A 297 27.93 -11.90 -2.88
CA TYR A 297 26.54 -11.46 -3.12
C TYR A 297 26.43 -10.34 -4.16
N HIS A 298 27.26 -10.41 -5.22
CA HIS A 298 27.37 -9.40 -6.28
C HIS A 298 26.06 -9.15 -7.06
N PHE A 299 25.08 -10.04 -6.98
CA PHE A 299 23.79 -9.95 -7.65
C PHE A 299 22.75 -9.10 -6.87
N TYR A 300 23.04 -8.72 -5.63
CA TYR A 300 22.21 -7.78 -4.87
C TYR A 300 22.67 -6.34 -5.06
N ILE A 301 21.80 -5.41 -4.67
CA ILE A 301 22.14 -3.99 -4.61
C ILE A 301 23.39 -3.81 -3.73
N GLY A 302 24.43 -3.21 -4.30
CA GLY A 302 25.70 -2.98 -3.60
C GLY A 302 26.04 -1.49 -3.49
N ARG A 303 27.10 -1.17 -2.77
CA ARG A 303 27.57 0.20 -2.46
C ARG A 303 27.62 1.09 -3.72
N LYS A 304 28.25 0.61 -4.80
CA LYS A 304 28.38 1.37 -6.05
C LYS A 304 27.02 1.79 -6.63
N LYS A 305 25.99 0.94 -6.51
CA LYS A 305 24.64 1.25 -6.99
C LYS A 305 23.99 2.29 -6.08
N LEU A 306 24.07 2.13 -4.76
CA LEU A 306 23.54 3.07 -3.78
C LEU A 306 24.14 4.48 -3.96
N GLU A 307 25.46 4.59 -4.11
CA GLU A 307 26.14 5.86 -4.36
C GLU A 307 25.74 6.50 -5.70
N LYS A 308 25.57 5.68 -6.74
CA LYS A 308 25.11 6.16 -8.05
C LYS A 308 23.69 6.70 -7.96
N ASP A 309 22.81 5.98 -7.27
CA ASP A 309 21.41 6.37 -7.13
C ASP A 309 21.24 7.58 -6.20
N ALA A 310 22.05 7.71 -5.14
CA ALA A 310 22.08 8.91 -4.32
C ALA A 310 22.40 10.15 -5.18
N ARG A 311 23.40 10.06 -6.08
CA ARG A 311 23.71 11.17 -7.00
C ARG A 311 22.58 11.41 -8.01
N PHE A 312 21.96 10.36 -8.54
CA PHE A 312 20.90 10.45 -9.53
C PHE A 312 19.62 11.09 -8.95
N PHE A 313 19.24 10.71 -7.74
CA PHE A 313 18.05 11.22 -7.07
C PHE A 313 18.27 12.56 -6.32
N GLY A 314 19.49 13.08 -6.31
CA GLY A 314 19.81 14.37 -5.67
C GLY A 314 20.07 14.26 -4.16
N GLY A 315 20.43 13.09 -3.66
CA GLY A 315 20.78 12.79 -2.28
C GLY A 315 20.00 11.63 -1.69
N GLU A 316 20.45 11.15 -0.53
CA GLU A 316 19.81 10.04 0.19
C GLU A 316 18.49 10.48 0.86
N ASN A 317 18.32 11.78 1.10
CA ASN A 317 17.14 12.37 1.71
C ASN A 317 16.10 12.80 0.64
N THR A 318 15.83 11.95 -0.33
CA THR A 318 14.80 12.18 -1.36
C THR A 318 13.78 11.04 -1.37
N PRO A 319 12.50 11.28 -1.69
CA PRO A 319 11.49 10.22 -1.74
C PRO A 319 11.85 9.07 -2.66
N ASP A 320 12.47 9.38 -3.81
CA ASP A 320 12.88 8.39 -4.78
C ASP A 320 14.03 7.50 -4.26
N TYR A 321 14.98 8.07 -3.52
CA TYR A 321 16.04 7.30 -2.89
C TYR A 321 15.48 6.36 -1.80
N TRP A 322 14.56 6.85 -0.98
CA TRP A 322 13.90 6.02 0.04
C TRP A 322 13.15 4.85 -0.59
N ARG A 323 12.40 5.08 -1.64
CA ARG A 323 11.69 4.03 -2.37
C ARG A 323 12.62 3.03 -3.03
N GLU A 324 13.59 3.51 -3.82
CA GLU A 324 14.39 2.66 -4.70
C GLU A 324 15.60 2.03 -4.02
N CYS A 325 16.17 2.70 -2.99
CA CYS A 325 17.38 2.26 -2.30
C CYS A 325 17.14 1.74 -0.89
N ARG A 326 16.24 2.38 -0.12
CA ARG A 326 15.88 1.91 1.21
C ARG A 326 14.71 0.91 1.15
N GLY A 327 13.88 0.95 0.12
CA GLY A 327 12.68 0.10 0.00
C GLY A 327 11.63 0.39 1.08
N PHE A 328 11.62 1.60 1.60
CA PHE A 328 10.73 2.09 2.65
C PHE A 328 10.05 3.39 2.24
N TRP A 329 8.88 3.66 2.79
CA TRP A 329 8.14 4.89 2.53
C TRP A 329 8.92 6.10 3.07
N ALA A 330 8.99 7.15 2.24
CA ALA A 330 9.69 8.36 2.63
C ALA A 330 9.01 9.05 3.82
N PRO A 331 9.76 9.56 4.81
CA PRO A 331 9.21 10.34 5.91
C PRO A 331 8.41 11.56 5.43
N SER A 332 7.44 12.01 6.22
CA SER A 332 6.51 13.08 5.84
C SER A 332 7.17 14.39 5.39
N GLY A 333 8.34 14.71 5.89
CA GLY A 333 9.11 15.89 5.44
C GLY A 333 9.70 15.77 4.04
N LEU A 334 9.73 14.56 3.47
CA LEU A 334 10.27 14.26 2.14
C LEU A 334 9.15 13.90 1.13
N SER A 335 7.90 13.73 1.59
CA SER A 335 6.77 13.36 0.73
C SER A 335 6.50 14.40 -0.35
N THR A 336 6.15 13.94 -1.55
CA THR A 336 5.62 14.77 -2.64
C THR A 336 4.12 15.01 -2.52
N THR A 337 3.44 14.36 -1.56
CA THR A 337 2.01 14.52 -1.33
C THR A 337 1.70 15.75 -0.47
N VAL A 338 0.52 16.33 -0.68
CA VAL A 338 0.06 17.47 0.14
C VAL A 338 -0.08 17.09 1.59
N MET A 339 -0.59 15.88 1.85
CA MET A 339 -0.77 15.28 3.18
C MET A 339 -0.30 13.83 3.13
N ASP A 340 0.13 13.28 4.23
CA ASP A 340 0.49 11.88 4.37
C ASP A 340 -0.12 11.26 5.64
N ALA A 341 -0.06 9.94 5.76
CA ALA A 341 -0.66 9.22 6.88
C ALA A 341 0.00 9.59 8.22
N PHE A 342 1.29 9.91 8.21
CA PHE A 342 2.00 10.35 9.40
C PHE A 342 1.42 11.68 9.92
N LEU A 343 1.24 12.67 9.04
CA LEU A 343 0.63 13.96 9.39
C LEU A 343 -0.76 13.75 10.01
N LEU A 344 -1.62 12.93 9.38
CA LEU A 344 -2.97 12.67 9.88
C LEU A 344 -2.93 12.02 11.28
N SER A 345 -2.06 11.06 11.49
CA SER A 345 -1.87 10.38 12.77
C SER A 345 -1.30 11.31 13.85
N GLN A 346 -0.27 12.08 13.52
CA GLN A 346 0.39 13.02 14.45
C GLN A 346 -0.58 14.01 15.08
N PHE A 347 -1.58 14.44 14.33
CA PHE A 347 -2.59 15.40 14.82
C PHE A 347 -3.91 14.75 15.24
N ASN A 348 -3.95 13.43 15.45
CA ASN A 348 -5.09 12.68 15.96
C ASN A 348 -6.39 12.98 15.20
N THR A 349 -6.31 13.04 13.88
CA THR A 349 -7.46 13.42 13.03
C THR A 349 -8.61 12.42 13.06
N SER A 350 -8.35 11.17 13.43
CA SER A 350 -9.36 10.11 13.60
C SER A 350 -10.15 10.20 14.91
N ASP A 351 -9.66 10.94 15.90
CA ASP A 351 -10.32 11.07 17.19
C ASP A 351 -11.65 11.82 17.08
N LYS A 352 -12.54 11.58 18.04
CA LYS A 352 -13.76 12.37 18.18
C LYS A 352 -13.46 13.73 18.81
N ALA A 353 -14.18 14.75 18.37
CA ALA A 353 -14.08 16.08 18.97
C ALA A 353 -14.76 16.13 20.36
N MET A 354 -14.07 16.73 21.32
CA MET A 354 -14.67 17.15 22.59
C MET A 354 -15.09 18.61 22.43
N TRP A 355 -16.39 18.86 22.39
CA TRP A 355 -16.96 20.20 22.18
C TRP A 355 -17.10 20.99 23.49
N LYS A 356 -16.67 22.26 23.47
CA LYS A 356 -16.83 23.17 24.60
C LYS A 356 -18.24 23.72 24.70
N ALA A 357 -18.88 23.99 23.55
CA ALA A 357 -20.18 24.58 23.42
C ALA A 357 -20.97 23.94 22.27
N ARG A 358 -22.10 24.57 21.91
CA ARG A 358 -22.91 24.13 20.76
C ARG A 358 -22.09 24.23 19.46
N TRP A 359 -22.15 23.17 18.63
CA TRP A 359 -21.60 23.10 17.30
C TRP A 359 -22.69 23.29 16.23
N GLU A 360 -22.29 23.61 15.01
CA GLU A 360 -23.15 23.71 13.84
C GLU A 360 -22.79 22.63 12.82
N MET A 361 -23.76 22.32 11.91
CA MET A 361 -23.51 21.43 10.77
C MET A 361 -23.10 22.21 9.54
N GLY A 362 -22.15 21.66 8.80
CA GLY A 362 -21.75 22.09 7.47
C GLY A 362 -21.53 20.89 6.55
N ALA A 363 -21.36 21.14 5.26
CA ALA A 363 -20.94 20.14 4.29
C ALA A 363 -20.12 20.74 3.15
N GLY A 364 -19.18 19.90 2.62
CA GLY A 364 -18.56 20.12 1.33
C GLY A 364 -19.19 19.18 0.30
N PHE A 365 -19.43 19.66 -0.92
CA PHE A 365 -19.99 18.86 -2.00
C PHE A 365 -19.10 18.91 -3.24
N ASP A 366 -18.54 17.76 -3.64
CA ASP A 366 -17.83 17.56 -4.91
C ASP A 366 -18.75 16.91 -5.92
N VAL A 367 -18.91 17.55 -7.09
CA VAL A 367 -19.84 17.12 -8.14
C VAL A 367 -19.07 16.46 -9.26
N ALA A 368 -19.31 15.17 -9.50
CA ALA A 368 -18.71 14.42 -10.59
C ALA A 368 -19.74 13.93 -11.61
N PHE A 369 -19.41 13.98 -12.91
CA PHE A 369 -20.28 13.61 -14.02
C PHE A 369 -19.73 12.50 -14.90
N GLU A 370 -18.41 12.28 -14.91
CA GLU A 370 -17.80 11.24 -15.74
C GLU A 370 -17.90 9.87 -15.12
N GLY A 371 -18.12 8.86 -15.97
CA GLY A 371 -18.37 7.49 -15.55
C GLY A 371 -17.27 6.92 -14.65
N GLY A 372 -17.61 6.65 -13.40
CA GLY A 372 -16.73 6.12 -12.36
C GLY A 372 -16.38 7.11 -11.24
N ASP A 373 -16.58 8.42 -11.44
CA ASP A 373 -16.38 9.42 -10.39
C ASP A 373 -17.59 9.52 -9.48
N ARG A 374 -17.36 9.74 -8.17
CA ARG A 374 -18.40 9.79 -7.15
C ARG A 374 -18.87 11.21 -6.91
N ARG A 375 -20.17 11.40 -6.69
CA ARG A 375 -20.76 12.65 -6.19
C ARG A 375 -20.79 12.56 -4.68
N VAL A 376 -19.98 13.36 -4.01
CA VAL A 376 -19.74 13.23 -2.58
C VAL A 376 -20.22 14.45 -1.83
N LEU A 377 -21.19 14.26 -0.94
CA LEU A 377 -21.52 15.23 0.10
C LEU A 377 -20.79 14.80 1.38
N TYR A 378 -19.91 15.65 1.89
CA TYR A 378 -19.14 15.35 3.10
C TYR A 378 -19.61 16.20 4.28
N PRO A 379 -20.49 15.69 5.16
CA PRO A 379 -20.97 16.41 6.33
C PRO A 379 -19.90 16.53 7.41
N PHE A 380 -19.95 17.62 8.18
CA PHE A 380 -19.10 17.83 9.33
C PHE A 380 -19.79 18.71 10.38
N LYS A 381 -19.41 18.55 11.64
CA LYS A 381 -19.69 19.49 12.73
C LYS A 381 -18.56 20.51 12.78
N PHE A 382 -18.88 21.76 13.12
CA PHE A 382 -17.85 22.77 13.38
C PHE A 382 -18.23 23.64 14.58
N GLY A 383 -17.22 24.11 15.30
CA GLY A 383 -17.41 24.88 16.53
C GLY A 383 -16.11 24.99 17.33
N GLU A 384 -16.24 25.29 18.62
CA GLU A 384 -15.10 25.39 19.54
C GLU A 384 -14.92 24.06 20.31
N PHE A 385 -13.74 23.48 20.24
CA PHE A 385 -13.35 22.31 21.01
C PHE A 385 -13.13 22.66 22.49
N ALA A 386 -13.13 21.67 23.37
CA ALA A 386 -12.85 21.85 24.81
C ALA A 386 -11.48 22.51 25.07
N SER A 387 -10.53 22.35 24.13
CA SER A 387 -9.23 23.04 24.15
C SER A 387 -9.30 24.54 23.87
N GLY A 388 -10.45 25.09 23.50
CA GLY A 388 -10.60 26.49 23.07
C GLY A 388 -10.33 26.75 21.60
N VAL A 389 -9.86 25.74 20.85
CA VAL A 389 -9.58 25.83 19.42
C VAL A 389 -10.86 25.62 18.62
N LYS A 390 -11.08 26.42 17.58
CA LYS A 390 -12.19 26.22 16.65
C LYS A 390 -11.79 25.26 15.54
N GLY A 391 -12.62 24.25 15.28
CA GLY A 391 -12.30 23.22 14.30
C GLY A 391 -13.52 22.46 13.80
N ILE A 392 -13.26 21.34 13.14
CA ILE A 392 -14.27 20.46 12.54
C ILE A 392 -14.14 19.01 13.03
N GLU A 393 -15.28 18.31 13.00
CA GLU A 393 -15.37 16.86 13.17
C GLU A 393 -16.15 16.28 12.00
N PHE A 394 -15.46 15.53 11.14
CA PHE A 394 -16.07 14.88 10.00
C PHE A 394 -17.06 13.79 10.42
N GLN A 395 -18.12 13.65 9.63
CA GLN A 395 -19.08 12.55 9.72
C GLN A 395 -18.86 11.61 8.52
N ALA A 396 -19.59 10.50 8.45
CA ALA A 396 -19.50 9.61 7.31
C ALA A 396 -19.87 10.34 6.00
N PRO A 397 -19.10 10.17 4.91
CA PRO A 397 -19.43 10.75 3.61
C PRO A 397 -20.71 10.14 3.05
N VAL A 398 -21.49 10.95 2.32
CA VAL A 398 -22.72 10.53 1.66
C VAL A 398 -22.49 10.53 0.15
N ILE A 399 -22.61 9.37 -0.46
CA ILE A 399 -22.56 9.23 -1.92
C ILE A 399 -23.94 9.51 -2.49
N VAL A 400 -24.03 10.56 -3.32
CA VAL A 400 -25.28 10.96 -3.98
C VAL A 400 -25.46 10.13 -5.25
N ASN A 401 -26.34 9.12 -5.16
CA ASN A 401 -26.64 8.23 -6.27
C ASN A 401 -27.83 8.75 -7.10
N ILE A 402 -27.59 8.96 -8.38
CA ILE A 402 -28.59 9.45 -9.36
C ILE A 402 -28.54 8.54 -10.58
N ASP A 403 -29.69 8.37 -11.23
CA ASP A 403 -29.75 7.68 -12.52
C ASP A 403 -29.08 8.54 -13.61
N MET A 404 -27.91 8.11 -14.03
CA MET A 404 -27.08 8.80 -15.03
C MET A 404 -27.48 8.48 -16.49
N THR A 405 -28.50 7.66 -16.72
CA THR A 405 -28.99 7.34 -18.07
C THR A 405 -29.95 8.40 -18.62
N GLN A 406 -30.38 9.32 -17.78
CA GLN A 406 -31.32 10.38 -18.12
C GLN A 406 -30.68 11.53 -18.93
N ASP A 407 -31.52 12.41 -19.50
CA ASP A 407 -31.01 13.66 -20.09
C ASP A 407 -30.25 14.50 -19.04
N LYS A 408 -29.18 15.13 -19.49
CA LYS A 408 -28.27 15.90 -18.63
C LYS A 408 -28.97 16.91 -17.72
N ARG A 409 -30.04 17.55 -18.20
CA ARG A 409 -30.82 18.51 -17.39
C ARG A 409 -31.51 17.81 -16.22
N PHE A 410 -32.09 16.64 -16.44
CA PHE A 410 -32.74 15.87 -15.38
C PHE A 410 -31.71 15.36 -14.36
N ILE A 411 -30.51 15.00 -14.81
CA ILE A 411 -29.40 14.64 -13.93
C ILE A 411 -29.04 15.82 -13.00
N HIS A 412 -28.92 17.04 -13.54
CA HIS A 412 -28.63 18.23 -12.73
C HIS A 412 -29.73 18.54 -11.70
N TYR A 413 -31.00 18.43 -12.10
CA TYR A 413 -32.13 18.56 -11.17
C TYR A 413 -32.13 17.47 -10.10
N GLY A 414 -31.88 16.22 -10.50
CA GLY A 414 -31.80 15.09 -9.59
C GLY A 414 -30.70 15.25 -8.54
N ILE A 415 -29.50 15.67 -8.96
CA ILE A 415 -28.39 15.95 -8.03
C ILE A 415 -28.77 17.08 -7.07
N ALA A 416 -29.28 18.20 -7.58
CA ALA A 416 -29.67 19.34 -6.76
C ALA A 416 -30.72 18.96 -5.70
N ALA A 417 -31.78 18.24 -6.13
CA ALA A 417 -32.85 17.79 -5.24
C ALA A 417 -32.33 16.81 -4.17
N ALA A 418 -31.47 15.84 -4.54
CA ALA A 418 -30.94 14.87 -3.60
C ALA A 418 -30.01 15.50 -2.56
N VAL A 419 -29.19 16.47 -2.96
CA VAL A 419 -28.33 17.22 -2.02
C VAL A 419 -29.16 18.07 -1.08
N GLU A 420 -30.16 18.81 -1.60
CA GLU A 420 -31.06 19.61 -0.77
C GLU A 420 -31.82 18.74 0.22
N GLU A 421 -32.40 17.62 -0.22
CA GLU A 421 -33.13 16.67 0.63
C GLU A 421 -32.21 16.08 1.71
N THR A 422 -31.00 15.66 1.34
CA THR A 422 -30.03 15.13 2.29
C THR A 422 -29.65 16.19 3.34
N CYS A 423 -29.40 17.42 2.95
CA CYS A 423 -29.06 18.50 3.86
C CYS A 423 -30.21 18.86 4.82
N ARG A 424 -31.43 18.95 4.31
CA ARG A 424 -32.63 19.27 5.12
C ARG A 424 -32.96 18.19 6.15
N ASN A 425 -32.76 16.91 5.79
CA ASN A 425 -33.14 15.74 6.57
C ASN A 425 -31.98 15.07 7.28
N TYR A 426 -30.79 15.70 7.30
CA TYR A 426 -29.60 15.12 7.90
C TYR A 426 -29.82 14.79 9.39
N LYS A 427 -29.37 13.59 9.80
CA LYS A 427 -29.54 13.09 11.16
C LYS A 427 -28.23 12.56 11.71
N ILE A 428 -28.00 12.80 13.01
CA ILE A 428 -26.93 12.16 13.79
C ILE A 428 -27.60 11.39 14.91
N ASP A 429 -27.32 10.10 15.03
CA ASP A 429 -27.94 9.21 16.03
C ASP A 429 -29.48 9.31 16.07
N GLY A 430 -30.10 9.39 14.87
CA GLY A 430 -31.54 9.50 14.68
C GLY A 430 -32.13 10.88 14.96
N LYS A 431 -31.38 11.84 15.50
CA LYS A 431 -31.83 13.21 15.78
C LYS A 431 -31.60 14.13 14.58
N PRO A 432 -32.53 15.03 14.24
CA PRO A 432 -32.39 15.95 13.12
C PRO A 432 -31.31 17.00 13.41
N HIS A 433 -30.39 17.14 12.47
CA HIS A 433 -29.34 18.14 12.46
C HIS A 433 -29.17 18.68 11.04
N PRO A 434 -30.10 19.52 10.53
CA PRO A 434 -30.08 19.99 9.16
C PRO A 434 -28.82 20.81 8.86
N ILE A 435 -28.32 20.65 7.65
CA ILE A 435 -27.21 21.44 7.11
C ILE A 435 -27.85 22.66 6.44
N LEU A 436 -27.55 23.84 6.95
CA LEU A 436 -28.11 25.09 6.43
C LEU A 436 -27.37 25.50 5.14
N PRO A 437 -28.06 26.16 4.18
CA PRO A 437 -27.47 26.53 2.88
C PRO A 437 -26.17 27.33 3.02
N HIS A 438 -26.09 28.28 3.94
CA HIS A 438 -24.90 29.10 4.17
C HIS A 438 -23.73 28.35 4.84
N ASN A 439 -23.93 27.07 5.20
CA ASN A 439 -22.90 26.14 5.69
C ASN A 439 -22.58 25.04 4.66
N LEU A 440 -23.17 25.10 3.46
CA LEU A 440 -22.87 24.20 2.34
C LEU A 440 -21.98 24.90 1.32
N ALA A 441 -20.86 24.28 0.97
CA ALA A 441 -20.03 24.72 -0.15
C ALA A 441 -20.03 23.64 -1.24
N CYS A 442 -20.10 24.07 -2.50
CA CYS A 442 -20.17 23.19 -3.66
C CYS A 442 -19.11 23.53 -4.68
N ASP A 443 -18.44 22.52 -5.26
CA ASP A 443 -17.63 22.72 -6.45
C ASP A 443 -18.54 23.14 -7.62
N VAL A 444 -18.23 24.28 -8.23
CA VAL A 444 -18.93 24.84 -9.40
C VAL A 444 -18.10 24.73 -10.68
N THR A 445 -17.01 23.97 -10.66
CA THR A 445 -16.12 23.81 -11.81
C THR A 445 -16.79 22.93 -12.88
N GLY A 446 -16.83 23.41 -14.13
CA GLY A 446 -17.40 22.65 -15.23
C GLY A 446 -18.87 22.28 -15.01
N GLU A 447 -19.18 21.00 -14.99
CA GLU A 447 -20.55 20.49 -14.84
C GLU A 447 -21.17 20.76 -13.46
N GLY A 448 -20.38 21.06 -12.44
CA GLY A 448 -20.85 21.43 -11.10
C GLY A 448 -21.67 22.72 -11.08
N ALA A 449 -21.45 23.60 -12.06
CA ALA A 449 -22.23 24.84 -12.20
C ALA A 449 -23.74 24.58 -12.39
N GLY A 450 -24.13 23.47 -13.04
CA GLY A 450 -25.54 23.13 -13.29
C GLY A 450 -26.33 22.88 -12.00
N PRO A 451 -25.98 21.85 -11.20
CA PRO A 451 -26.67 21.59 -9.92
C PRO A 451 -26.58 22.76 -8.95
N PHE A 452 -25.44 23.45 -8.88
CA PHE A 452 -25.29 24.65 -8.05
C PHE A 452 -26.28 25.75 -8.45
N GLY A 453 -26.41 26.05 -9.76
CA GLY A 453 -27.35 27.06 -10.27
C GLY A 453 -28.80 26.73 -9.90
N ILE A 454 -29.18 25.45 -9.98
CA ILE A 454 -30.51 24.97 -9.59
C ILE A 454 -30.71 25.16 -8.08
N MET A 455 -29.81 24.68 -7.23
CA MET A 455 -29.89 24.83 -5.77
C MET A 455 -29.91 26.29 -5.34
N SER A 456 -29.09 27.14 -5.98
CA SER A 456 -29.06 28.57 -5.70
C SER A 456 -30.40 29.27 -6.05
N GLY A 457 -31.09 28.80 -7.08
CA GLY A 457 -32.39 29.35 -7.49
C GLY A 457 -33.58 28.79 -6.71
N SER A 458 -33.56 27.48 -6.38
CA SER A 458 -34.70 26.78 -5.72
C SER A 458 -34.62 26.77 -4.20
N TRP A 459 -33.42 26.75 -3.64
CA TRP A 459 -33.22 26.60 -2.20
C TRP A 459 -32.65 27.84 -1.52
N SER A 460 -31.42 28.27 -1.86
CA SER A 460 -30.84 29.50 -1.31
C SER A 460 -29.63 30.00 -2.10
N ARG A 461 -29.53 31.32 -2.20
CA ARG A 461 -28.35 32.01 -2.75
C ARG A 461 -27.15 32.05 -1.80
N ASP A 462 -27.33 31.62 -0.56
CA ASP A 462 -26.26 31.63 0.44
C ASP A 462 -25.35 30.40 0.36
N ILE A 463 -25.64 29.45 -0.54
CA ILE A 463 -24.75 28.31 -0.82
C ILE A 463 -23.42 28.85 -1.35
N ILE A 464 -22.31 28.37 -0.82
CA ILE A 464 -20.96 28.87 -1.09
C ILE A 464 -20.41 28.22 -2.37
N PRO A 465 -20.18 28.95 -3.47
CA PRO A 465 -19.54 28.40 -4.65
C PRO A 465 -18.02 28.25 -4.46
N VAL A 466 -17.46 27.16 -4.98
CA VAL A 466 -16.03 26.88 -5.00
C VAL A 466 -15.62 26.57 -6.43
N GLU A 467 -14.82 27.43 -7.04
CA GLU A 467 -14.30 27.24 -8.40
C GLU A 467 -12.85 26.73 -8.32
N PHE A 468 -12.63 25.44 -8.45
CA PHE A 468 -11.32 24.80 -8.33
C PHE A 468 -10.28 25.33 -9.32
N GLY A 469 -10.71 25.67 -10.54
CA GLY A 469 -9.86 26.28 -11.57
C GLY A 469 -9.52 27.74 -11.31
N GLY A 470 -10.24 28.43 -10.42
CA GLY A 470 -10.06 29.83 -10.12
C GLY A 470 -8.72 30.16 -9.44
N ALA A 471 -8.41 31.43 -9.33
CA ALA A 471 -7.21 31.92 -8.64
C ALA A 471 -7.33 31.70 -7.13
N ALA A 472 -6.19 31.47 -6.46
CA ALA A 472 -6.10 31.43 -5.01
C ALA A 472 -6.42 32.82 -4.41
N GLU A 473 -7.00 32.84 -3.19
CA GLU A 473 -7.45 34.09 -2.53
C GLU A 473 -6.29 34.96 -2.09
N LYS A 474 -6.52 36.26 -2.11
CA LYS A 474 -5.56 37.27 -1.60
C LYS A 474 -5.69 37.51 -0.09
N THR A 475 -6.35 36.63 0.62
CA THR A 475 -6.45 36.66 2.09
C THR A 475 -5.23 35.98 2.72
N ALA A 476 -4.90 36.35 3.96
CA ALA A 476 -3.78 35.76 4.70
C ALA A 476 -4.00 34.25 4.96
N VAL A 477 -2.93 33.49 5.02
CA VAL A 477 -2.98 32.02 5.24
C VAL A 477 -3.26 31.65 6.71
N SER A 478 -2.88 32.53 7.63
CA SER A 478 -3.14 32.41 9.08
C SER A 478 -3.15 33.79 9.72
N ALA A 479 -3.64 33.89 10.96
CA ALA A 479 -3.75 35.18 11.64
C ALA A 479 -2.41 35.86 11.93
N ASP A 480 -1.34 35.08 12.08
CA ASP A 480 0.02 35.51 12.44
C ASP A 480 0.95 35.75 11.23
N ARG A 481 0.50 35.39 10.01
CA ARG A 481 1.33 35.52 8.80
C ARG A 481 0.66 36.42 7.75
N PRO A 482 1.34 37.48 7.32
CA PRO A 482 0.82 38.37 6.28
C PRO A 482 0.80 37.73 4.90
N THR A 483 1.52 36.60 4.69
CA THR A 483 1.57 35.89 3.41
C THR A 483 0.18 35.42 2.99
N THR A 484 -0.19 35.67 1.75
CA THR A 484 -1.51 35.30 1.23
C THR A 484 -1.51 33.93 0.55
N TRP A 485 -2.71 33.33 0.44
CA TRP A 485 -2.87 32.10 -0.33
C TRP A 485 -2.43 32.28 -1.79
N HIS A 486 -2.71 33.44 -2.37
CA HIS A 486 -2.33 33.76 -3.76
C HIS A 486 -0.82 33.78 -3.98
N GLU A 487 -0.05 34.23 -3.00
CA GLU A 487 1.43 34.24 -3.08
C GLU A 487 2.02 32.83 -3.07
N LEU A 488 1.42 31.91 -2.34
CA LEU A 488 1.95 30.56 -2.16
C LEU A 488 1.45 29.55 -3.20
N TYR A 489 0.17 29.69 -3.64
CA TYR A 489 -0.51 28.65 -4.40
C TYR A 489 -0.99 29.14 -5.77
N GLY A 490 -0.93 28.25 -6.76
CA GLY A 490 -1.18 28.63 -8.14
C GLY A 490 -2.66 28.73 -8.52
N ASN A 491 -3.54 27.98 -7.83
CA ASN A 491 -4.97 27.95 -8.09
C ASN A 491 -5.78 27.60 -6.83
N LYS A 492 -7.11 27.71 -6.94
CA LYS A 492 -8.05 27.51 -5.84
C LYS A 492 -8.02 26.08 -5.28
N VAL A 493 -7.95 25.06 -6.12
CA VAL A 493 -7.88 23.67 -5.62
C VAL A 493 -6.63 23.44 -4.78
N THR A 494 -5.49 23.98 -5.17
CA THR A 494 -4.25 23.89 -4.38
C THR A 494 -4.40 24.61 -3.04
N GLU A 495 -4.96 25.83 -3.05
CA GLU A 495 -5.27 26.58 -1.83
C GLU A 495 -6.14 25.77 -0.87
N ILE A 496 -7.21 25.13 -1.35
CA ILE A 496 -8.17 24.38 -0.53
C ILE A 496 -7.51 23.14 0.09
N TRP A 497 -6.71 22.40 -0.68
CA TRP A 497 -5.95 21.27 -0.17
C TRP A 497 -4.94 21.67 0.89
N TYR A 498 -4.18 22.73 0.67
CA TYR A 498 -3.26 23.25 1.67
C TYR A 498 -3.95 23.94 2.84
N SER A 499 -5.15 24.47 2.65
CA SER A 499 -5.98 24.94 3.75
C SER A 499 -6.35 23.80 4.71
N MET A 500 -6.80 22.63 4.17
CA MET A 500 -7.06 21.43 4.96
C MET A 500 -5.81 20.99 5.71
N ARG A 501 -4.66 20.87 5.04
CA ARG A 501 -3.38 20.54 5.67
C ARG A 501 -3.09 21.46 6.86
N ARG A 502 -3.25 22.78 6.70
CA ARG A 502 -2.99 23.73 7.79
C ARG A 502 -3.98 23.61 8.94
N PHE A 503 -5.25 23.30 8.69
CA PHE A 503 -6.21 23.00 9.74
C PHE A 503 -5.83 21.71 10.50
N ILE A 504 -5.28 20.71 9.81
CA ILE A 504 -4.74 19.50 10.46
C ILE A 504 -3.54 19.86 11.33
N GLU A 505 -2.55 20.57 10.78
CA GLU A 505 -1.36 21.04 11.51
C GLU A 505 -1.71 21.92 12.72
N GLY A 506 -2.82 22.66 12.66
CA GLY A 506 -3.38 23.42 13.76
C GLY A 506 -4.19 22.59 14.77
N GLY A 507 -4.25 21.26 14.64
CA GLY A 507 -5.02 20.39 15.54
C GLY A 507 -6.54 20.60 15.47
N GLN A 508 -7.04 21.20 14.40
CA GLN A 508 -8.42 21.65 14.21
C GLN A 508 -9.32 20.64 13.47
N VAL A 509 -8.81 19.46 13.13
CA VAL A 509 -9.53 18.41 12.38
C VAL A 509 -9.68 17.17 13.23
N ARG A 510 -10.91 16.64 13.29
CA ARG A 510 -11.27 15.39 13.97
C ARG A 510 -12.24 14.57 13.11
N GLY A 511 -12.47 13.32 13.47
CA GLY A 511 -13.48 12.46 12.87
C GLY A 511 -13.15 11.90 11.48
N LEU A 512 -11.91 12.01 11.01
CA LEU A 512 -11.46 11.39 9.76
C LEU A 512 -11.23 9.89 10.00
N THR A 513 -12.28 9.08 9.88
CA THR A 513 -12.24 7.64 10.12
C THR A 513 -12.54 6.82 8.86
N ASP A 514 -13.04 7.44 7.79
CA ASP A 514 -13.31 6.76 6.53
C ASP A 514 -12.00 6.44 5.81
N ALA A 515 -11.73 5.14 5.63
CA ALA A 515 -10.47 4.65 5.07
C ALA A 515 -10.24 5.11 3.62
N ASP A 516 -11.31 5.21 2.82
CA ASP A 516 -11.22 5.67 1.44
C ASP A 516 -10.87 7.16 1.38
N THR A 517 -11.47 7.98 2.24
CA THR A 517 -11.13 9.41 2.38
C THR A 517 -9.67 9.62 2.80
N ILE A 518 -9.21 8.86 3.81
CA ILE A 518 -7.80 8.93 4.27
C ILE A 518 -6.86 8.59 3.11
N ARG A 519 -7.15 7.53 2.37
CA ARG A 519 -6.38 7.10 1.21
C ARG A 519 -6.31 8.18 0.13
N GLU A 520 -7.42 8.84 -0.16
CA GLU A 520 -7.45 9.91 -1.15
C GLU A 520 -6.73 11.18 -0.67
N LEU A 521 -6.91 11.59 0.59
CA LEU A 521 -6.20 12.72 1.18
C LEU A 521 -4.68 12.55 1.13
N THR A 522 -4.20 11.32 1.36
CA THR A 522 -2.76 11.02 1.38
C THR A 522 -2.17 10.73 -0.01
N SER A 523 -3.00 10.72 -1.06
CA SER A 523 -2.59 10.36 -2.42
C SER A 523 -2.26 11.56 -3.33
N ARG A 524 -2.59 12.80 -2.95
CA ARG A 524 -2.49 13.98 -3.83
C ARG A 524 -1.09 14.55 -3.86
N ASP A 525 -0.40 14.35 -4.97
CA ASP A 525 0.93 14.92 -5.19
C ASP A 525 0.85 16.42 -5.55
N TYR A 526 1.96 17.12 -5.30
CA TYR A 526 2.12 18.52 -5.71
C TYR A 526 3.42 18.75 -6.48
N VAL A 527 3.45 19.80 -7.25
CA VAL A 527 4.63 20.27 -7.98
C VAL A 527 4.85 21.76 -7.72
N ARG A 528 6.10 22.21 -7.77
CA ARG A 528 6.43 23.63 -7.78
C ARG A 528 6.58 24.13 -9.21
N LYS A 529 5.85 25.23 -9.55
CA LYS A 529 5.99 25.94 -10.81
C LYS A 529 6.38 27.40 -10.50
N GLY A 530 7.65 27.74 -10.72
CA GLY A 530 8.20 28.99 -10.24
C GLY A 530 8.15 29.08 -8.71
N ASN A 531 7.60 30.16 -8.18
CA ASN A 531 7.50 30.37 -6.72
C ASN A 531 6.19 29.83 -6.12
N LYS A 532 5.31 29.22 -6.90
CA LYS A 532 4.01 28.73 -6.46
C LYS A 532 3.93 27.21 -6.45
N THR A 533 3.20 26.69 -5.47
CA THR A 533 2.87 25.26 -5.39
C THR A 533 1.56 25.00 -6.15
N HIS A 534 1.48 23.85 -6.81
CA HIS A 534 0.29 23.35 -7.51
C HIS A 534 0.08 21.88 -7.15
N VAL A 535 -1.14 21.49 -6.82
CA VAL A 535 -1.50 20.06 -6.77
C VAL A 535 -1.58 19.50 -8.18
N LEU A 536 -1.27 18.21 -8.35
CA LEU A 536 -1.41 17.55 -9.65
C LEU A 536 -2.88 17.58 -10.11
N PRO A 537 -3.15 17.85 -11.41
CA PRO A 537 -4.49 17.79 -11.96
C PRO A 537 -5.12 16.39 -11.81
N LYS A 538 -6.47 16.33 -11.61
CA LYS A 538 -7.22 15.05 -11.56
C LYS A 538 -6.92 14.12 -12.74
N SER A 539 -6.75 14.68 -13.95
CA SER A 539 -6.43 13.92 -15.17
C SER A 539 -5.07 13.23 -15.13
N GLU A 540 -4.07 13.85 -14.50
CA GLU A 540 -2.75 13.25 -14.30
C GLU A 540 -2.81 12.20 -13.17
N MET A 541 -3.53 12.48 -12.10
CA MET A 541 -3.73 11.52 -11.02
C MET A 541 -4.46 10.26 -11.49
N LYS A 542 -5.52 10.39 -12.31
CA LYS A 542 -6.22 9.23 -12.90
C LYS A 542 -5.29 8.34 -13.72
N LYS A 543 -4.33 8.94 -14.44
CA LYS A 543 -3.32 8.17 -15.20
C LYS A 543 -2.32 7.44 -14.30
N LEU A 544 -1.94 8.05 -13.17
CA LEU A 544 -0.93 7.51 -12.25
C LEU A 544 -1.52 6.56 -11.20
N LYS A 545 -2.71 6.89 -10.67
CA LYS A 545 -3.29 6.22 -9.49
C LYS A 545 -4.68 5.62 -9.74
N SER A 546 -5.16 5.61 -10.98
CA SER A 546 -6.42 4.98 -11.46
C SER A 546 -7.72 5.49 -10.81
N ARG A 547 -7.70 6.48 -9.92
CA ARG A 547 -8.89 7.02 -9.24
C ARG A 547 -8.86 8.54 -9.11
N SER A 548 -10.07 9.13 -9.08
CA SER A 548 -10.29 10.54 -8.72
C SER A 548 -10.36 10.68 -7.20
N PRO A 549 -9.81 11.74 -6.59
CA PRO A 549 -9.86 11.97 -5.15
C PRO A 549 -11.16 12.69 -4.72
N ASP A 550 -12.33 12.16 -5.10
CA ASP A 550 -13.62 12.84 -4.93
C ASP A 550 -14.03 12.98 -3.46
N LEU A 551 -13.73 11.98 -2.62
CA LEU A 551 -13.96 12.04 -1.16
C LEU A 551 -13.05 13.10 -0.53
N ALA A 552 -11.79 13.12 -0.92
CA ALA A 552 -10.82 14.08 -0.40
C ALA A 552 -11.13 15.51 -0.87
N ASP A 553 -11.53 15.70 -2.13
CA ASP A 553 -11.92 17.02 -2.63
C ASP A 553 -13.15 17.55 -1.86
N ALA A 554 -14.18 16.73 -1.63
CA ALA A 554 -15.35 17.10 -0.83
C ALA A 554 -14.96 17.42 0.64
N ALA A 555 -14.06 16.62 1.24
CA ALA A 555 -13.54 16.90 2.58
C ALA A 555 -12.74 18.22 2.63
N CYS A 556 -11.89 18.46 1.64
CA CYS A 556 -11.10 19.72 1.57
C CYS A 556 -11.99 20.95 1.39
N ILE A 557 -13.14 20.86 0.71
CA ILE A 557 -14.13 21.94 0.61
C ILE A 557 -14.63 22.37 2.01
N ALA A 558 -14.67 21.45 2.99
CA ALA A 558 -15.02 21.80 4.37
C ALA A 558 -14.09 22.85 4.97
N ALA A 559 -12.79 22.80 4.70
CA ALA A 559 -11.84 23.82 5.15
C ALA A 559 -12.16 25.22 4.57
N PHE A 560 -12.70 25.26 3.37
CA PHE A 560 -13.15 26.53 2.77
C PHE A 560 -14.40 27.09 3.46
N VAL A 561 -15.36 26.25 3.83
CA VAL A 561 -16.52 26.67 4.66
C VAL A 561 -16.06 27.32 5.96
N LEU A 562 -15.11 26.69 6.68
CA LEU A 562 -14.56 27.25 7.93
C LEU A 562 -13.98 28.65 7.73
N ARG A 563 -13.18 28.84 6.70
CA ARG A 563 -12.59 30.14 6.38
C ARG A 563 -13.65 31.19 6.08
N LYS A 564 -14.73 30.83 5.37
CA LYS A 564 -15.88 31.73 5.12
C LYS A 564 -16.64 32.08 6.39
N LYS A 565 -16.54 31.24 7.44
CA LYS A 565 -17.07 31.53 8.79
C LYS A 565 -16.07 32.30 9.66
N GLY A 566 -14.95 32.76 9.12
CA GLY A 566 -13.93 33.48 9.85
C GLY A 566 -13.06 32.62 10.77
N ILE A 567 -13.14 31.29 10.61
CA ILE A 567 -12.26 30.35 11.31
C ILE A 567 -11.01 30.18 10.45
N MET A 568 -9.87 30.63 10.96
CA MET A 568 -8.58 30.52 10.26
C MET A 568 -7.77 29.34 10.80
N PRO A 569 -6.85 28.77 10.00
CA PRO A 569 -5.87 27.83 10.54
C PRO A 569 -5.09 28.47 11.69
N ALA A 570 -5.00 27.74 12.81
CA ALA A 570 -4.24 28.18 13.97
C ALA A 570 -2.74 28.18 13.65
N SER A 571 -1.99 29.04 14.33
CA SER A 571 -0.53 28.98 14.26
C SER A 571 -0.04 27.68 14.86
N VAL A 572 0.92 27.04 14.24
CA VAL A 572 1.55 25.80 14.77
C VAL A 572 2.17 26.05 16.16
N ALA A 573 2.53 27.29 16.46
CA ALA A 573 3.11 27.65 17.76
C ALA A 573 2.09 27.72 18.91
N ASP A 574 0.79 27.94 18.62
CA ASP A 574 -0.21 28.20 19.66
C ASP A 574 -0.91 26.94 20.20
N ASN A 575 -0.79 25.79 19.51
CA ASN A 575 -1.57 24.59 19.81
C ASN A 575 -0.78 23.32 20.06
N VAL A 576 0.55 23.41 19.98
CA VAL A 576 1.40 22.27 20.25
C VAL A 576 1.81 22.32 21.71
N VAL A 577 0.92 21.88 22.63
CA VAL A 577 1.37 20.94 23.65
C VAL A 577 1.59 19.62 22.89
N ILE A 578 2.58 19.62 22.03
CA ILE A 578 3.25 18.37 21.66
C ILE A 578 3.77 17.87 22.99
N ASP A 579 3.38 16.68 23.35
CA ASP A 579 4.20 15.90 24.26
C ASP A 579 5.54 15.69 23.52
N SER A 580 6.36 16.73 23.62
CA SER A 580 7.68 16.79 23.00
C SER A 580 8.62 15.72 23.57
N SER A 581 8.19 15.00 24.59
CA SER A 581 8.95 13.91 25.20
C SER A 581 9.10 12.73 24.26
N ALA A 582 8.06 12.34 23.50
CA ALA A 582 8.18 11.26 22.53
C ALA A 582 8.95 11.68 21.26
N TRP A 583 8.80 12.94 20.86
CA TRP A 583 9.53 13.47 19.67
C TRP A 583 10.99 13.76 19.98
N ASN A 584 11.27 14.34 21.16
CA ASN A 584 12.64 14.57 21.60
C ASN A 584 13.34 13.24 21.91
N ALA A 585 12.66 12.24 22.46
CA ALA A 585 13.22 10.90 22.66
C ALA A 585 13.50 10.18 21.33
N ALA A 586 12.66 10.35 20.31
CA ALA A 586 12.89 9.79 18.98
C ALA A 586 14.01 10.55 18.24
N ALA A 587 14.05 11.89 18.35
CA ALA A 587 15.09 12.72 17.74
C ALA A 587 16.43 12.59 18.47
N GLU A 588 16.44 12.45 19.82
CA GLU A 588 17.63 12.15 20.59
C GLU A 588 18.16 10.73 20.32
N LYS A 589 17.27 9.76 20.13
CA LYS A 589 17.65 8.41 19.73
C LYS A 589 18.26 8.38 18.32
N MET A 590 17.70 9.14 17.37
CA MET A 590 18.27 9.32 16.04
C MET A 590 19.62 10.07 16.05
N ASN A 591 19.79 11.06 16.92
CA ASN A 591 21.04 11.82 17.05
C ASN A 591 22.12 11.10 17.88
N MET A 592 21.75 10.26 18.86
CA MET A 592 22.71 9.45 19.62
C MET A 592 23.26 8.29 18.80
N GLU A 593 22.44 7.64 17.97
CA GLU A 593 22.90 6.56 17.08
C GLU A 593 23.71 7.08 15.88
N GLY A 594 23.60 8.37 15.53
CA GLY A 594 24.39 9.02 14.46
C GLY A 594 25.72 9.64 14.89
N ASN A 595 25.95 9.81 16.19
CA ASN A 595 27.16 10.53 16.70
C ASN A 595 28.22 9.64 17.38
N GLU A 596 28.02 8.32 17.47
CA GLU A 596 29.03 7.42 18.03
C GLU A 596 29.94 6.75 17.00
N SER A 597 29.79 7.01 15.67
CA SER A 597 30.65 6.36 14.66
C SER A 597 31.58 7.24 13.84
N ASP A 598 31.62 8.59 14.04
CA ASP A 598 32.39 9.46 13.14
C ASP A 598 33.22 10.58 13.82
N TYR A 599 33.74 10.37 15.03
CA TYR A 599 34.74 11.28 15.59
C TYR A 599 35.91 10.55 16.28
N GLU A 600 36.60 9.66 15.54
CA GLU A 600 38.03 9.36 15.77
C GLU A 600 38.70 9.14 14.42
N ASP A 601 39.67 9.98 14.11
CA ASP A 601 40.59 9.99 12.98
C ASP A 601 40.35 11.01 11.85
N SER A 602 40.53 12.28 12.16
CA SER A 602 41.08 13.24 11.17
C SER A 602 41.81 14.44 11.79
N THR A 603 42.74 14.18 12.71
CA THR A 603 43.74 15.19 13.12
C THR A 603 45.16 14.62 13.12
N SER A 604 45.64 14.18 11.94
CA SER A 604 47.10 14.07 11.71
C SER A 604 47.40 13.88 10.22
N ALA A 605 47.26 14.90 9.41
CA ALA A 605 47.95 15.00 8.12
C ALA A 605 47.82 16.41 7.52
N PHE A 606 48.35 17.42 8.20
CA PHE A 606 48.83 18.63 7.52
C PHE A 606 49.91 19.29 8.44
N ALA A 607 51.12 18.73 8.39
CA ALA A 607 52.36 19.43 8.68
C ALA A 607 53.46 18.74 7.90
N ILE A 608 53.89 19.39 6.90
CA ILE A 608 55.10 19.50 6.04
C ILE A 608 54.72 19.44 4.57
#